data_a08e57d8a0658323e687537c7da8d9e1
#
_entry.id   a08e57d8a0658323e687537c7da8d9e1
#
_cell.length_a   1.000
_cell.length_b   1.000
_cell.length_c   1.000
_cell.angle_alpha   90.00
_cell.angle_beta   90.00
_cell.angle_gamma   90.00
#
_symmetry.space_group_name_H-M   'P 1'
#
loop_
_entity.id
_entity.type
_entity.pdbx_description
1 polymer ?
#
loop_
_entity_poly.entity_id
_entity_poly.type
_entity_poly.pdbx_seq_one_letter_code
_entity_poly.pdbx_strand_id
1 'polypeptide(L)'
;MKKNFFEFSDKILSASDAAMKKAALKFAEIDEITEYNQQKVLAAFIHNRVSEADFAGSTGYGYGDRGREKLDSIYAEAFGAEDAIVRHSFTCGTHTLCVALFGLLRPGDTMLCVTGKPYDTIHSVIGLSGNGMGSLKDFGVKYEQVELNLNGLPDLTAIEKALEKKPRMVYIQRSRGYSLRPSLSVAQISEIAALVKSKCDAIVMVDNCYGEFVERTEPTEAGADIIAGSLIKNAGGAIARTGGYIAGKKELVELCAYRATTPGLGKEVGCTLGENRNMFMGVFNAPGVVGSALKCAVFAAAMFEDFGFKVTPSSSESRHDIIQALCLETPERLVEFCKGIQSGAPVDSYVVPEPWDMPGYDSKVIMAAGAFILGSSIELSADAPLREPYAVWMQGGINFASAKTAVMLAAEMLSKEGLI
;
A
#
# COMPACT_ATOMS: atom_id res chain seq x y z
N MET A 1 -0.04 -7.35 -41.36
CA MET A 1 -1.13 -7.58 -40.41
C MET A 1 -0.58 -7.51 -38.99
N LYS A 2 -1.05 -6.57 -38.15
CA LYS A 2 -0.78 -6.67 -36.70
C LYS A 2 -1.54 -7.90 -36.17
N LYS A 3 -0.83 -8.85 -35.61
CA LYS A 3 -1.44 -10.03 -34.99
C LYS A 3 -2.11 -9.58 -33.71
N ASN A 4 -3.45 -9.62 -33.63
CA ASN A 4 -4.16 -9.36 -32.39
C ASN A 4 -4.08 -10.62 -31.52
N PHE A 5 -3.51 -10.51 -30.32
CA PHE A 5 -3.42 -11.60 -29.36
C PHE A 5 -4.72 -11.77 -28.55
N PHE A 6 -5.52 -10.71 -28.47
CA PHE A 6 -6.81 -10.66 -27.78
C PHE A 6 -7.87 -10.12 -28.72
N GLU A 7 -9.09 -10.61 -28.59
CA GLU A 7 -10.25 -10.13 -29.34
C GLU A 7 -11.01 -9.09 -28.52
N PHE A 8 -11.10 -7.87 -29.07
CA PHE A 8 -11.85 -6.78 -28.48
C PHE A 8 -12.82 -6.23 -29.52
N SER A 9 -14.02 -5.85 -29.07
CA SER A 9 -14.99 -5.12 -29.89
C SER A 9 -14.46 -3.71 -30.24
N ASP A 10 -14.95 -3.15 -31.34
CA ASP A 10 -14.62 -1.78 -31.77
C ASP A 10 -14.98 -0.75 -30.69
N LYS A 11 -16.02 -1.02 -29.89
CA LYS A 11 -16.41 -0.20 -28.75
C LYS A 11 -15.28 -0.10 -27.73
N ILE A 12 -14.71 -1.23 -27.33
CA ILE A 12 -13.64 -1.28 -26.32
C ILE A 12 -12.32 -0.74 -26.85
N LEU A 13 -12.01 -1.00 -28.12
CA LEU A 13 -10.83 -0.41 -28.77
C LEU A 13 -10.92 1.13 -28.81
N SER A 14 -12.07 1.65 -29.21
CA SER A 14 -12.30 3.11 -29.26
C SER A 14 -12.26 3.75 -27.88
N ALA A 15 -12.87 3.11 -26.87
CA ALA A 15 -12.83 3.58 -25.48
C ALA A 15 -11.39 3.56 -24.90
N SER A 16 -10.63 2.51 -25.21
CA SER A 16 -9.21 2.44 -24.81
C SER A 16 -8.38 3.57 -25.43
N ASP A 17 -8.58 3.87 -26.72
CA ASP A 17 -7.86 4.96 -27.40
C ASP A 17 -8.25 6.33 -26.83
N ALA A 18 -9.52 6.54 -26.49
CA ALA A 18 -10.00 7.76 -25.83
C ALA A 18 -9.39 7.91 -24.43
N ALA A 19 -9.42 6.85 -23.64
CA ALA A 19 -8.83 6.82 -22.30
C ALA A 19 -7.31 7.11 -22.32
N MET A 20 -6.57 6.54 -23.28
CA MET A 20 -5.13 6.83 -23.45
C MET A 20 -4.86 8.30 -23.75
N LYS A 21 -5.68 8.93 -24.61
CA LYS A 21 -5.56 10.35 -24.93
C LYS A 21 -5.87 11.23 -23.69
N LYS A 22 -6.93 10.89 -22.96
CA LYS A 22 -7.36 11.59 -21.75
C LYS A 22 -6.30 11.50 -20.64
N ALA A 23 -5.66 10.35 -20.50
CA ALA A 23 -4.65 10.07 -19.48
C ALA A 23 -3.26 10.64 -19.80
N ALA A 24 -2.99 11.12 -21.02
CA ALA A 24 -1.65 11.41 -21.50
C ALA A 24 -0.85 12.39 -20.61
N LEU A 25 -1.48 13.49 -20.18
CA LEU A 25 -0.82 14.47 -19.29
C LEU A 25 -0.50 13.87 -17.92
N LYS A 26 -1.44 13.10 -17.36
CA LYS A 26 -1.23 12.44 -16.06
C LYS A 26 -0.15 11.36 -16.14
N PHE A 27 -0.02 10.68 -17.27
CA PHE A 27 1.05 9.72 -17.51
C PHE A 27 2.43 10.40 -17.51
N ALA A 28 2.54 11.59 -18.13
CA ALA A 28 3.79 12.35 -18.13
C ALA A 28 4.19 12.77 -16.69
N GLU A 29 3.24 13.25 -15.87
CA GLU A 29 3.49 13.56 -14.45
C GLU A 29 3.95 12.31 -13.66
N ILE A 30 3.31 11.15 -13.91
CA ILE A 30 3.71 9.89 -13.27
C ILE A 30 5.12 9.49 -13.70
N ASP A 31 5.49 9.66 -14.98
CA ASP A 31 6.82 9.33 -15.47
C ASP A 31 7.90 10.20 -14.82
N GLU A 32 7.66 11.49 -14.65
CA GLU A 32 8.59 12.40 -13.94
C GLU A 32 8.78 11.99 -12.47
N ILE A 33 7.70 11.61 -11.76
CA ILE A 33 7.79 11.14 -10.36
C ILE A 33 8.53 9.79 -10.31
N THR A 34 8.24 8.91 -11.24
CA THR A 34 8.89 7.60 -11.35
C THR A 34 10.40 7.75 -11.59
N GLU A 35 10.80 8.61 -12.52
CA GLU A 35 12.20 8.89 -12.79
C GLU A 35 12.92 9.45 -11.56
N TYR A 36 12.31 10.43 -10.89
CA TYR A 36 12.86 11.01 -9.65
C TYR A 36 13.09 9.95 -8.58
N ASN A 37 12.09 9.12 -8.30
CA ASN A 37 12.20 8.06 -7.29
C ASN A 37 13.18 6.97 -7.69
N GLN A 38 13.28 6.64 -9.00
CA GLN A 38 14.26 5.68 -9.49
C GLN A 38 15.68 6.19 -9.30
N GLN A 39 15.93 7.48 -9.55
CA GLN A 39 17.24 8.11 -9.30
C GLN A 39 17.54 8.13 -7.79
N LYS A 40 16.57 8.44 -6.94
CA LYS A 40 16.70 8.40 -5.47
C LYS A 40 17.12 7.00 -4.99
N VAL A 41 16.44 5.95 -5.45
CA VAL A 41 16.79 4.57 -5.11
C VAL A 41 18.17 4.19 -5.67
N LEU A 42 18.47 4.52 -6.92
CA LEU A 42 19.80 4.26 -7.51
C LEU A 42 20.92 4.95 -6.72
N ALA A 43 20.72 6.21 -6.31
CA ALA A 43 21.67 6.93 -5.47
C ALA A 43 21.92 6.19 -4.14
N ALA A 44 20.86 5.72 -3.47
CA ALA A 44 20.99 4.93 -2.24
C ALA A 44 21.81 3.66 -2.46
N PHE A 45 21.63 2.95 -3.58
CA PHE A 45 22.47 1.78 -3.92
C PHE A 45 23.94 2.14 -4.09
N ILE A 46 24.24 3.24 -4.78
CA ILE A 46 25.60 3.72 -5.06
C ILE A 46 26.29 4.17 -3.76
N HIS A 47 25.63 4.99 -2.94
CA HIS A 47 26.15 5.51 -1.68
C HIS A 47 26.44 4.37 -0.70
N ASN A 48 25.57 3.39 -0.64
CA ASN A 48 25.72 2.22 0.19
C ASN A 48 26.66 1.16 -0.41
N ARG A 49 27.27 1.41 -1.59
CA ARG A 49 28.25 0.52 -2.22
C ARG A 49 27.76 -0.91 -2.33
N VAL A 50 26.56 -1.12 -2.90
CA VAL A 50 26.01 -2.46 -3.10
C VAL A 50 26.92 -3.30 -3.97
N SER A 51 27.25 -4.51 -3.51
CA SER A 51 28.10 -5.47 -4.22
C SER A 51 27.41 -6.82 -4.33
N GLU A 52 27.88 -7.69 -5.21
CA GLU A 52 27.35 -9.05 -5.37
C GLU A 52 27.40 -9.85 -4.05
N ALA A 53 28.42 -9.62 -3.21
CA ALA A 53 28.57 -10.27 -1.93
C ALA A 53 27.43 -9.95 -0.93
N ASP A 54 26.71 -8.83 -1.12
CA ASP A 54 25.58 -8.43 -0.27
C ASP A 54 24.31 -9.24 -0.57
N PHE A 55 24.29 -9.97 -1.69
CA PHE A 55 23.18 -10.86 -2.04
C PHE A 55 23.27 -12.24 -1.40
N ALA A 56 24.41 -12.57 -0.76
CA ALA A 56 24.55 -13.80 -0.02
C ALA A 56 23.57 -13.84 1.16
N GLY A 57 22.95 -14.98 1.37
CA GLY A 57 22.07 -15.19 2.52
C GLY A 57 22.86 -15.68 3.73
N SER A 58 22.26 -15.51 4.90
CA SER A 58 22.73 -16.08 6.17
C SER A 58 21.74 -17.11 6.70
N THR A 59 22.22 -17.94 7.65
CA THR A 59 21.44 -18.96 8.36
C THR A 59 21.64 -18.83 9.87
N GLY A 60 20.83 -19.54 10.65
CA GLY A 60 20.92 -19.51 12.12
C GLY A 60 20.67 -18.12 12.69
N TYR A 61 21.56 -17.63 13.53
CA TYR A 61 21.43 -16.30 14.14
C TYR A 61 21.56 -15.14 13.13
N GLY A 62 22.27 -15.36 12.03
CA GLY A 62 22.49 -14.32 11.01
C GLY A 62 23.33 -13.15 11.48
N TYR A 63 24.26 -13.34 12.42
CA TYR A 63 25.18 -12.28 12.83
C TYR A 63 26.05 -11.81 11.67
N GLY A 64 26.22 -10.48 11.54
CA GLY A 64 27.06 -9.88 10.51
C GLY A 64 26.54 -10.10 9.08
N ASP A 65 25.22 -10.24 8.90
CA ASP A 65 24.62 -10.32 7.56
C ASP A 65 24.71 -8.95 6.88
N ARG A 66 25.75 -8.77 6.07
CA ARG A 66 26.05 -7.53 5.37
C ARG A 66 24.91 -7.07 4.44
N GLY A 67 24.26 -8.02 3.80
CA GLY A 67 23.14 -7.72 2.89
C GLY A 67 21.95 -7.15 3.65
N ARG A 68 21.60 -7.74 4.77
CA ARG A 68 20.53 -7.26 5.66
C ARG A 68 20.80 -5.85 6.14
N GLU A 69 22.00 -5.58 6.67
CA GLU A 69 22.38 -4.27 7.21
C GLU A 69 22.37 -3.20 6.12
N LYS A 70 22.87 -3.55 4.93
CA LYS A 70 22.89 -2.64 3.79
C LYS A 70 21.49 -2.38 3.23
N LEU A 71 20.62 -3.37 3.24
CA LEU A 71 19.23 -3.22 2.84
C LEU A 71 18.48 -2.25 3.78
N ASP A 72 18.71 -2.36 5.10
CA ASP A 72 18.20 -1.41 6.08
C ASP A 72 18.63 0.02 5.73
N SER A 73 19.93 0.22 5.43
CA SER A 73 20.48 1.53 5.06
C SER A 73 19.87 2.10 3.75
N ILE A 74 19.65 1.25 2.75
CA ILE A 74 19.04 1.64 1.47
C ILE A 74 17.60 2.10 1.68
N TYR A 75 16.82 1.39 2.47
CA TYR A 75 15.45 1.81 2.76
C TYR A 75 15.41 3.09 3.59
N ALA A 76 16.31 3.23 4.57
CA ALA A 76 16.42 4.47 5.35
C ALA A 76 16.70 5.67 4.43
N GLU A 77 17.70 5.56 3.54
CA GLU A 77 18.05 6.63 2.61
C GLU A 77 16.94 6.90 1.58
N ALA A 78 16.37 5.86 0.97
CA ALA A 78 15.30 6.01 -0.03
C ALA A 78 14.02 6.66 0.55
N PHE A 79 13.77 6.47 1.83
CA PHE A 79 12.60 7.05 2.51
C PHE A 79 12.94 8.29 3.35
N GLY A 80 14.18 8.82 3.27
CA GLY A 80 14.60 9.99 4.04
C GLY A 80 14.49 9.80 5.55
N ALA A 81 14.75 8.59 6.04
CA ALA A 81 14.70 8.20 7.44
C ALA A 81 16.10 8.12 8.04
N GLU A 82 16.21 8.21 9.38
CA GLU A 82 17.48 8.04 10.09
C GLU A 82 17.94 6.58 10.12
N ASP A 83 16.99 5.64 10.17
CA ASP A 83 17.25 4.19 10.22
C ASP A 83 16.04 3.42 9.67
N ALA A 84 16.25 2.13 9.36
CA ALA A 84 15.18 1.21 8.98
C ALA A 84 15.45 -0.20 9.47
N ILE A 85 14.42 -1.02 9.54
CA ILE A 85 14.48 -2.47 9.68
C ILE A 85 13.65 -3.10 8.58
N VAL A 86 14.29 -3.89 7.69
CA VAL A 86 13.68 -4.55 6.54
C VAL A 86 13.88 -6.04 6.66
N ARG A 87 12.80 -6.80 6.81
CA ARG A 87 12.90 -8.24 7.10
C ARG A 87 11.89 -9.04 6.29
N HIS A 88 12.37 -10.12 5.68
CA HIS A 88 11.50 -11.11 5.06
C HIS A 88 10.61 -11.84 6.09
N SER A 89 11.03 -11.87 7.35
CA SER A 89 10.31 -12.53 8.45
C SER A 89 9.08 -11.77 8.96
N PHE A 90 8.86 -10.54 8.53
CA PHE A 90 7.56 -9.89 8.69
C PHE A 90 6.56 -10.62 7.79
N THR A 91 5.65 -11.38 8.36
CA THR A 91 4.76 -12.29 7.62
C THR A 91 3.74 -11.60 6.72
N CYS A 92 3.43 -10.33 7.02
CA CYS A 92 2.52 -9.49 6.25
C CYS A 92 2.59 -8.03 6.73
N GLY A 93 1.93 -7.11 6.02
CA GLY A 93 1.84 -5.70 6.43
C GLY A 93 1.23 -5.51 7.81
N THR A 94 0.17 -6.25 8.13
CA THR A 94 -0.45 -6.22 9.48
C THR A 94 0.55 -6.62 10.56
N HIS A 95 1.38 -7.65 10.33
CA HIS A 95 2.43 -8.03 11.28
C HIS A 95 3.47 -6.93 11.45
N THR A 96 3.88 -6.27 10.36
CA THR A 96 4.83 -5.15 10.41
C THR A 96 4.29 -4.00 11.27
N LEU A 97 3.03 -3.60 11.03
CA LEU A 97 2.34 -2.59 11.84
C LEU A 97 2.17 -3.02 13.30
N CYS A 98 1.83 -4.28 13.54
CA CYS A 98 1.72 -4.87 14.89
C CYS A 98 3.06 -4.75 15.64
N VAL A 99 4.17 -5.11 15.01
CA VAL A 99 5.52 -4.98 15.58
C VAL A 99 5.82 -3.52 15.94
N ALA A 100 5.52 -2.56 15.06
CA ALA A 100 5.72 -1.15 15.33
C ALA A 100 4.85 -0.66 16.51
N LEU A 101 3.57 -0.99 16.50
CA LEU A 101 2.64 -0.58 17.57
C LEU A 101 3.05 -1.12 18.93
N PHE A 102 3.32 -2.43 19.05
CA PHE A 102 3.77 -3.04 20.30
C PHE A 102 5.21 -2.68 20.70
N GLY A 103 6.04 -2.29 19.72
CA GLY A 103 7.38 -1.79 19.96
C GLY A 103 7.39 -0.42 20.63
N LEU A 104 6.42 0.43 20.28
CA LEU A 104 6.40 1.85 20.65
C LEU A 104 5.42 2.20 21.77
N LEU A 105 4.37 1.40 21.97
CA LEU A 105 3.34 1.64 22.98
C LEU A 105 3.55 0.78 24.23
N ARG A 106 3.21 1.34 25.38
CA ARG A 106 3.31 0.71 26.69
C ARG A 106 1.95 0.71 27.41
N PRO A 107 1.75 -0.15 28.42
CA PRO A 107 0.55 -0.10 29.25
C PRO A 107 0.31 1.31 29.81
N GLY A 108 -0.90 1.82 29.65
CA GLY A 108 -1.31 3.18 30.04
C GLY A 108 -1.21 4.22 28.91
N ASP A 109 -0.44 3.96 27.86
CA ASP A 109 -0.35 4.85 26.70
C ASP A 109 -1.68 4.95 25.94
N THR A 110 -1.85 6.04 25.22
CA THR A 110 -2.99 6.25 24.30
C THR A 110 -2.49 6.32 22.86
N MET A 111 -3.07 5.48 22.00
CA MET A 111 -2.99 5.56 20.54
C MET A 111 -4.17 6.39 20.03
N LEU A 112 -3.90 7.50 19.34
CA LEU A 112 -4.92 8.34 18.70
C LEU A 112 -4.87 8.14 17.18
N CYS A 113 -5.90 7.53 16.59
CA CYS A 113 -6.04 7.45 15.14
C CYS A 113 -6.75 8.71 14.62
N VAL A 114 -6.14 9.41 13.66
CA VAL A 114 -6.65 10.70 13.16
C VAL A 114 -7.19 10.63 11.73
N THR A 115 -7.33 9.44 11.20
CA THR A 115 -7.87 9.16 9.86
C THR A 115 -9.16 8.33 9.90
N GLY A 116 -9.94 8.50 10.98
CA GLY A 116 -11.10 7.67 11.27
C GLY A 116 -10.69 6.28 11.73
N LYS A 117 -11.59 5.32 11.60
CA LYS A 117 -11.31 3.91 11.93
C LYS A 117 -10.23 3.35 11.01
N PRO A 118 -9.15 2.73 11.52
CA PRO A 118 -8.07 2.19 10.70
C PRO A 118 -8.52 0.96 9.90
N TYR A 119 -7.63 0.45 9.05
CA TYR A 119 -7.88 -0.71 8.19
C TYR A 119 -8.29 -1.97 8.99
N ASP A 120 -9.20 -2.76 8.45
CA ASP A 120 -9.88 -3.85 9.14
C ASP A 120 -8.93 -4.84 9.85
N THR A 121 -7.81 -5.21 9.22
CA THR A 121 -6.86 -6.16 9.82
C THR A 121 -6.16 -5.63 11.08
N ILE A 122 -6.12 -4.31 11.28
CA ILE A 122 -5.56 -3.68 12.48
C ILE A 122 -6.57 -3.65 13.63
N HIS A 123 -7.86 -3.82 13.36
CA HIS A 123 -8.88 -3.82 14.41
C HIS A 123 -8.62 -4.86 15.50
N SER A 124 -8.28 -6.09 15.13
CA SER A 124 -7.94 -7.14 16.11
C SER A 124 -6.62 -6.86 16.84
N VAL A 125 -5.63 -6.24 16.17
CA VAL A 125 -4.35 -5.83 16.80
C VAL A 125 -4.61 -4.79 17.90
N ILE A 126 -5.51 -3.83 17.64
CA ILE A 126 -5.89 -2.80 18.62
C ILE A 126 -6.82 -3.37 19.70
N GLY A 127 -7.68 -4.33 19.36
CA GLY A 127 -8.75 -4.85 20.21
C GLY A 127 -10.09 -4.16 19.97
N LEU A 128 -10.36 -3.73 18.72
CA LEU A 128 -11.66 -3.19 18.28
C LEU A 128 -12.60 -4.28 17.74
N SER A 129 -12.06 -5.44 17.43
CA SER A 129 -12.80 -6.62 16.96
C SER A 129 -12.20 -7.90 17.54
N GLY A 130 -12.89 -9.02 17.38
CA GLY A 130 -12.50 -10.31 17.92
C GLY A 130 -12.77 -10.41 19.43
N ASN A 131 -12.08 -11.34 20.10
CA ASN A 131 -12.19 -11.54 21.55
C ASN A 131 -11.27 -10.62 22.38
N GLY A 132 -10.46 -9.77 21.73
CA GLY A 132 -9.54 -8.83 22.34
C GLY A 132 -8.27 -9.42 22.95
N MET A 133 -8.14 -10.74 23.04
CA MET A 133 -6.97 -11.40 23.64
C MET A 133 -5.70 -11.14 22.84
N GLY A 134 -4.62 -10.75 23.53
CA GLY A 134 -3.33 -10.42 22.90
C GLY A 134 -3.30 -9.08 22.18
N SER A 135 -4.38 -8.30 22.23
CA SER A 135 -4.46 -6.97 21.60
C SER A 135 -3.77 -5.88 22.40
N LEU A 136 -3.56 -4.71 21.80
CA LEU A 136 -3.08 -3.52 22.53
C LEU A 136 -3.95 -3.19 23.75
N LYS A 137 -5.27 -3.29 23.62
CA LYS A 137 -6.19 -3.07 24.77
C LYS A 137 -5.99 -4.08 25.88
N ASP A 138 -5.78 -5.35 25.55
CA ASP A 138 -5.49 -6.41 26.52
C ASP A 138 -4.19 -6.12 27.30
N PHE A 139 -3.21 -5.50 26.63
CA PHE A 139 -1.97 -5.01 27.23
C PHE A 139 -2.09 -3.62 27.89
N GLY A 140 -3.31 -3.10 28.04
CA GLY A 140 -3.55 -1.84 28.76
C GLY A 140 -3.29 -0.57 27.97
N VAL A 141 -3.13 -0.65 26.64
CA VAL A 141 -3.05 0.53 25.75
C VAL A 141 -4.46 1.01 25.45
N LYS A 142 -4.66 2.34 25.53
CA LYS A 142 -5.94 2.98 25.21
C LYS A 142 -5.98 3.32 23.72
N TYR A 143 -7.17 3.22 23.13
CA TYR A 143 -7.43 3.64 21.75
C TYR A 143 -8.45 4.76 21.72
N GLU A 144 -8.16 5.82 20.97
CA GLU A 144 -9.06 6.90 20.61
C GLU A 144 -8.97 7.15 19.10
N GLN A 145 -10.03 7.72 18.53
CA GLN A 145 -10.03 8.14 17.13
C GLN A 145 -10.70 9.49 16.94
N VAL A 146 -10.29 10.19 15.89
CA VAL A 146 -10.93 11.38 15.35
C VAL A 146 -11.56 11.00 14.02
N GLU A 147 -12.85 11.27 13.86
CA GLU A 147 -13.55 11.02 12.61
C GLU A 147 -13.09 12.00 11.53
N LEU A 148 -13.25 11.58 10.28
CA LEU A 148 -12.99 12.43 9.13
C LEU A 148 -14.08 13.50 9.00
N ASN A 149 -13.74 14.64 8.40
CA ASN A 149 -14.70 15.67 8.06
C ASN A 149 -15.64 15.22 6.92
N LEU A 150 -16.61 16.05 6.55
CA LEU A 150 -17.61 15.74 5.52
C LEU A 150 -17.02 15.47 4.13
N ASN A 151 -15.77 15.89 3.88
CA ASN A 151 -15.04 15.65 2.64
C ASN A 151 -14.19 14.37 2.70
N GLY A 152 -14.27 13.61 3.77
CA GLY A 152 -13.48 12.41 3.98
C GLY A 152 -11.99 12.67 4.28
N LEU A 153 -11.66 13.88 4.72
CA LEU A 153 -10.30 14.29 5.09
C LEU A 153 -10.16 14.45 6.61
N PRO A 154 -8.94 14.40 7.16
CA PRO A 154 -8.70 14.65 8.57
C PRO A 154 -9.24 16.00 9.03
N ASP A 155 -9.96 16.01 10.14
CA ASP A 155 -10.46 17.24 10.77
C ASP A 155 -9.41 17.81 11.72
N LEU A 156 -8.62 18.77 11.23
CA LEU A 156 -7.52 19.38 12.01
C LEU A 156 -8.00 20.03 13.31
N THR A 157 -9.21 20.61 13.34
CA THR A 157 -9.78 21.20 14.56
C THR A 157 -10.12 20.13 15.59
N ALA A 158 -10.73 19.04 15.17
CA ALA A 158 -11.03 17.92 16.05
C ALA A 158 -9.74 17.22 16.53
N ILE A 159 -8.73 17.10 15.66
CA ILE A 159 -7.40 16.57 16.00
C ILE A 159 -6.76 17.46 17.07
N GLU A 160 -6.71 18.80 16.88
CA GLU A 160 -6.14 19.73 17.85
C GLU A 160 -6.76 19.54 19.24
N LYS A 161 -8.09 19.45 19.33
CA LYS A 161 -8.80 19.18 20.58
C LYS A 161 -8.43 17.82 21.20
N ALA A 162 -8.31 16.79 20.39
CA ALA A 162 -7.92 15.45 20.87
C ALA A 162 -6.49 15.42 21.43
N LEU A 163 -5.59 16.24 20.88
CA LEU A 163 -4.19 16.34 21.32
C LEU A 163 -4.03 16.95 22.71
N GLU A 164 -5.05 17.67 23.27
CA GLU A 164 -5.06 18.15 24.66
C GLU A 164 -4.87 17.02 25.67
N LYS A 165 -5.30 15.79 25.32
CA LYS A 165 -5.12 14.59 26.13
C LYS A 165 -3.70 14.01 26.11
N LYS A 166 -2.80 14.60 25.30
CA LYS A 166 -1.40 14.21 25.14
C LYS A 166 -1.23 12.71 24.86
N PRO A 167 -1.76 12.18 23.73
CA PRO A 167 -1.57 10.79 23.37
C PRO A 167 -0.07 10.47 23.21
N ARG A 168 0.31 9.22 23.42
CA ARG A 168 1.69 8.76 23.18
C ARG A 168 1.99 8.66 21.68
N MET A 169 0.98 8.28 20.88
CA MET A 169 1.10 8.09 19.44
C MET A 169 -0.10 8.68 18.71
N VAL A 170 0.17 9.35 17.61
CA VAL A 170 -0.80 9.72 16.57
C VAL A 170 -0.57 8.79 15.38
N TYR A 171 -1.59 7.99 15.07
CA TYR A 171 -1.56 7.03 13.96
C TYR A 171 -2.31 7.57 12.75
N ILE A 172 -1.66 7.54 11.61
CA ILE A 172 -2.17 8.00 10.32
C ILE A 172 -2.19 6.82 9.35
N GLN A 173 -3.35 6.49 8.80
CA GLN A 173 -3.45 5.59 7.67
C GLN A 173 -3.48 6.41 6.39
N ARG A 174 -2.42 6.34 5.57
CA ARG A 174 -2.28 7.13 4.34
C ARG A 174 -3.26 6.71 3.27
N SER A 175 -3.28 5.42 2.95
CA SER A 175 -4.14 4.84 1.92
C SER A 175 -5.62 4.81 2.33
N ARG A 176 -6.50 4.81 1.35
CA ARG A 176 -7.95 4.76 1.56
C ARG A 176 -8.48 3.41 2.04
N GLY A 177 -7.74 2.31 1.86
CA GLY A 177 -8.28 0.97 2.08
C GLY A 177 -9.53 0.72 1.21
N TYR A 178 -10.54 0.05 1.76
CA TYR A 178 -11.85 -0.17 1.09
C TYR A 178 -12.86 0.95 1.40
N SER A 179 -12.40 2.19 1.44
CA SER A 179 -13.23 3.36 1.64
C SER A 179 -13.22 4.25 0.40
N LEU A 180 -14.25 5.04 0.21
CA LEU A 180 -14.32 6.03 -0.87
C LEU A 180 -13.70 7.39 -0.46
N ARG A 181 -13.13 7.50 0.75
CA ARG A 181 -12.39 8.68 1.17
C ARG A 181 -11.16 8.92 0.27
N PRO A 182 -10.67 10.14 0.13
CA PRO A 182 -9.37 10.39 -0.47
C PRO A 182 -8.24 9.70 0.29
N SER A 183 -7.19 9.25 -0.40
CA SER A 183 -5.90 8.94 0.21
C SER A 183 -5.17 10.25 0.58
N LEU A 184 -4.29 10.21 1.57
CA LEU A 184 -3.61 11.41 2.06
C LEU A 184 -2.34 11.68 1.26
N SER A 185 -2.17 12.94 0.83
CA SER A 185 -0.90 13.43 0.31
C SER A 185 0.15 13.54 1.42
N VAL A 186 1.42 13.54 1.03
CA VAL A 186 2.52 13.81 1.97
C VAL A 186 2.39 15.22 2.57
N ALA A 187 1.88 16.20 1.81
CA ALA A 187 1.61 17.54 2.32
C ALA A 187 0.57 17.54 3.45
N GLN A 188 -0.54 16.81 3.29
CA GLN A 188 -1.56 16.67 4.36
C GLN A 188 -1.01 15.95 5.59
N ILE A 189 -0.17 14.94 5.39
CA ILE A 189 0.53 14.28 6.51
C ILE A 189 1.46 15.27 7.22
N SER A 190 2.16 16.12 6.48
CA SER A 190 3.01 17.18 7.04
C SER A 190 2.23 18.17 7.89
N GLU A 191 1.05 18.59 7.44
CA GLU A 191 0.16 19.48 8.22
C GLU A 191 -0.26 18.84 9.54
N ILE A 192 -0.63 17.56 9.51
CA ILE A 192 -0.98 16.82 10.73
C ILE A 192 0.25 16.70 11.65
N ALA A 193 1.41 16.33 11.10
CA ALA A 193 2.63 16.17 11.88
C ALA A 193 3.05 17.50 12.55
N ALA A 194 3.00 18.61 11.81
CA ALA A 194 3.28 19.94 12.34
C ALA A 194 2.31 20.33 13.47
N LEU A 195 1.01 20.07 13.29
CA LEU A 195 0.01 20.29 14.33
C LEU A 195 0.32 19.48 15.59
N VAL A 196 0.58 18.17 15.44
CA VAL A 196 0.93 17.29 16.57
C VAL A 196 2.14 17.82 17.33
N LYS A 197 3.24 18.11 16.61
CA LYS A 197 4.49 18.59 17.22
C LYS A 197 4.35 19.98 17.88
N SER A 198 3.41 20.79 17.44
CA SER A 198 3.10 22.07 18.10
C SER A 198 2.37 21.91 19.44
N LYS A 199 1.73 20.76 19.71
CA LYS A 199 0.88 20.52 20.87
C LYS A 199 1.45 19.53 21.88
N CYS A 200 2.18 18.51 21.42
CA CYS A 200 2.73 17.45 22.29
C CYS A 200 3.87 16.68 21.62
N ASP A 201 4.56 15.86 22.41
CA ASP A 201 5.66 15.00 21.97
C ASP A 201 5.17 13.62 21.47
N ALA A 202 3.94 13.52 20.97
CA ALA A 202 3.42 12.26 20.45
C ALA A 202 4.24 11.77 19.25
N ILE A 203 4.41 10.46 19.16
CA ILE A 203 5.01 9.81 17.99
C ILE A 203 4.02 9.90 16.83
N VAL A 204 4.42 10.48 15.70
CA VAL A 204 3.65 10.47 14.46
C VAL A 204 4.02 9.23 13.67
N MET A 205 3.15 8.22 13.68
CA MET A 205 3.32 6.97 12.94
C MET A 205 2.40 6.94 11.73
N VAL A 206 2.95 6.61 10.57
CA VAL A 206 2.19 6.46 9.32
C VAL A 206 2.21 5.02 8.84
N ASP A 207 1.03 4.44 8.64
CA ASP A 207 0.85 3.27 7.79
C ASP A 207 0.97 3.75 6.34
N ASN A 208 2.14 3.47 5.73
CA ASN A 208 2.50 3.95 4.40
C ASN A 208 2.18 2.94 3.29
N CYS A 209 1.51 1.83 3.62
CA CYS A 209 1.10 0.83 2.62
C CYS A 209 0.39 1.49 1.43
N TYR A 210 0.81 1.16 0.22
CA TYR A 210 0.34 1.72 -1.07
C TYR A 210 0.76 3.17 -1.37
N GLY A 211 1.43 3.86 -0.43
CA GLY A 211 1.89 5.24 -0.62
C GLY A 211 3.34 5.35 -1.09
N GLU A 212 4.14 4.30 -0.90
CA GLU A 212 5.57 4.31 -1.19
C GLU A 212 5.82 4.61 -2.68
N PHE A 213 6.71 5.56 -2.95
CA PHE A 213 7.12 6.01 -4.29
C PHE A 213 6.00 6.61 -5.17
N VAL A 214 4.82 6.90 -4.59
CA VAL A 214 3.71 7.55 -5.30
C VAL A 214 3.94 9.05 -5.45
N GLU A 215 4.60 9.67 -4.50
CA GLU A 215 5.04 11.08 -4.53
C GLU A 215 6.57 11.15 -4.52
N ARG A 216 7.14 12.35 -4.74
CA ARG A 216 8.61 12.55 -4.73
C ARG A 216 9.19 12.45 -3.32
N THR A 217 8.41 12.82 -2.32
CA THR A 217 8.78 12.80 -0.90
C THR A 217 8.00 11.72 -0.16
N GLU A 218 8.60 11.18 0.89
CA GLU A 218 7.96 10.23 1.79
C GLU A 218 7.53 10.90 3.09
N PRO A 219 6.59 10.32 3.85
CA PRO A 219 6.09 10.94 5.09
C PRO A 219 7.18 11.24 6.13
N THR A 220 8.25 10.48 6.17
CA THR A 220 9.43 10.71 7.05
C THR A 220 10.16 12.01 6.73
N GLU A 221 10.23 12.38 5.45
CA GLU A 221 10.78 13.67 5.00
C GLU A 221 9.86 14.85 5.34
N ALA A 222 8.60 14.56 5.69
CA ALA A 222 7.53 15.53 5.92
C ALA A 222 7.06 15.60 7.39
N GLY A 223 7.84 15.07 8.32
CA GLY A 223 7.61 15.21 9.75
C GLY A 223 6.98 13.99 10.45
N ALA A 224 6.71 12.91 9.74
CA ALA A 224 6.41 11.63 10.40
C ALA A 224 7.65 11.09 11.11
N ASP A 225 7.48 10.62 12.35
CA ASP A 225 8.60 10.06 13.11
C ASP A 225 8.94 8.63 12.67
N ILE A 226 7.94 7.89 12.16
CA ILE A 226 8.11 6.51 11.75
C ILE A 226 7.02 6.11 10.75
N ILE A 227 7.42 5.31 9.77
CA ILE A 227 6.54 4.71 8.77
C ILE A 227 6.71 3.19 8.78
N ALA A 228 5.68 2.47 8.37
CA ALA A 228 5.74 1.03 8.19
C ALA A 228 4.92 0.58 6.98
N GLY A 229 5.34 -0.53 6.36
CA GLY A 229 4.66 -1.07 5.20
C GLY A 229 5.05 -2.50 4.87
N SER A 230 4.50 -3.02 3.79
CA SER A 230 4.65 -4.40 3.34
C SER A 230 5.53 -4.50 2.09
N LEU A 231 6.40 -5.52 2.03
CA LEU A 231 7.22 -5.79 0.85
C LEU A 231 6.44 -6.51 -0.28
N ILE A 232 5.31 -7.14 0.00
CA ILE A 232 4.44 -7.68 -1.07
C ILE A 232 3.53 -6.62 -1.70
N LYS A 233 3.77 -5.34 -1.37
CA LYS A 233 3.11 -4.15 -1.94
C LYS A 233 4.15 -3.30 -2.67
N ASN A 234 3.94 -1.96 -2.70
CA ASN A 234 4.79 -1.02 -3.42
C ASN A 234 6.28 -1.22 -3.16
N ALA A 235 6.67 -1.22 -1.88
CA ALA A 235 8.07 -1.18 -1.47
C ALA A 235 8.91 -2.39 -1.91
N GLY A 236 8.29 -3.52 -2.20
CA GLY A 236 8.99 -4.73 -2.66
C GLY A 236 8.93 -4.97 -4.16
N GLY A 237 8.35 -4.04 -4.95
CA GLY A 237 8.43 -4.00 -6.42
C GLY A 237 7.98 -5.29 -7.12
N ALA A 238 7.00 -6.03 -6.58
CA ALA A 238 6.51 -7.32 -7.06
C ALA A 238 7.59 -8.42 -7.20
N ILE A 239 8.71 -8.29 -6.47
CA ILE A 239 9.82 -9.26 -6.48
C ILE A 239 10.09 -9.81 -5.08
N ALA A 240 9.96 -8.99 -4.04
CA ALA A 240 10.08 -9.46 -2.66
C ALA A 240 8.92 -10.40 -2.33
N ARG A 241 9.23 -11.67 -2.03
CA ARG A 241 8.24 -12.75 -1.87
C ARG A 241 7.45 -12.67 -0.57
N THR A 242 7.95 -11.94 0.41
CA THR A 242 7.36 -11.76 1.74
C THR A 242 8.06 -10.60 2.43
N GLY A 243 7.56 -10.17 3.57
CA GLY A 243 8.27 -9.24 4.41
C GLY A 243 7.59 -7.89 4.58
N GLY A 244 8.30 -7.03 5.29
CA GLY A 244 7.91 -5.66 5.58
C GLY A 244 9.09 -4.80 5.93
N TYR A 245 8.82 -3.51 6.11
CA TYR A 245 9.79 -2.53 6.53
C TYR A 245 9.20 -1.60 7.59
N ILE A 246 10.05 -1.11 8.47
CA ILE A 246 9.77 -0.01 9.38
C ILE A 246 10.94 0.97 9.22
N ALA A 247 10.68 2.25 8.97
CA ALA A 247 11.71 3.26 8.78
C ALA A 247 11.32 4.56 9.49
N GLY A 248 12.29 5.29 10.05
CA GLY A 248 12.03 6.51 10.78
C GLY A 248 13.20 6.92 11.66
N LYS A 249 12.89 7.55 12.80
CA LYS A 249 13.89 7.92 13.81
C LYS A 249 14.60 6.68 14.35
N LYS A 250 15.91 6.75 14.46
CA LYS A 250 16.76 5.63 14.86
C LYS A 250 16.32 4.99 16.17
N GLU A 251 16.04 5.79 17.20
CA GLU A 251 15.60 5.31 18.51
C GLU A 251 14.26 4.53 18.45
N LEU A 252 13.34 4.94 17.56
CA LEU A 252 12.05 4.28 17.39
C LEU A 252 12.20 2.97 16.59
N VAL A 253 13.04 2.98 15.57
CA VAL A 253 13.37 1.77 14.80
C VAL A 253 14.03 0.73 15.67
N GLU A 254 14.93 1.12 16.59
CA GLU A 254 15.56 0.22 17.56
C GLU A 254 14.54 -0.46 18.47
N LEU A 255 13.56 0.29 19.01
CA LEU A 255 12.47 -0.28 19.81
C LEU A 255 11.62 -1.28 19.00
N CYS A 256 11.36 -0.98 17.74
CA CYS A 256 10.66 -1.91 16.84
C CYS A 256 11.51 -3.15 16.56
N ALA A 257 12.83 -3.02 16.40
CA ALA A 257 13.74 -4.14 16.23
C ALA A 257 13.77 -5.06 17.46
N TYR A 258 13.73 -4.51 18.66
CA TYR A 258 13.60 -5.29 19.89
C TYR A 258 12.28 -6.06 19.96
N ARG A 259 11.22 -5.51 19.39
CA ARG A 259 9.92 -6.21 19.30
C ARG A 259 9.91 -7.26 18.19
N ALA A 260 10.58 -7.01 17.07
CA ALA A 260 10.66 -7.94 15.94
C ALA A 260 11.52 -9.18 16.27
N THR A 261 12.48 -9.04 17.16
CA THR A 261 13.40 -10.09 17.61
C THR A 261 13.33 -10.25 19.13
N THR A 262 14.30 -9.67 19.85
CA THR A 262 14.31 -9.67 21.32
C THR A 262 15.07 -8.45 21.84
N PRO A 263 14.68 -7.90 23.01
CA PRO A 263 15.44 -6.84 23.66
C PRO A 263 16.92 -7.24 23.86
N GLY A 264 17.81 -6.30 23.56
CA GLY A 264 19.25 -6.48 23.65
C GLY A 264 19.92 -7.06 22.40
N LEU A 265 19.19 -7.71 21.47
CA LEU A 265 19.72 -8.19 20.20
C LEU A 265 19.25 -7.33 19.02
N GLY A 266 17.95 -7.01 18.96
CA GLY A 266 17.40 -6.10 17.94
C GLY A 266 17.81 -6.47 16.51
N LYS A 267 18.49 -5.54 15.83
CA LYS A 267 18.93 -5.69 14.43
C LYS A 267 20.11 -6.65 14.21
N GLU A 268 20.81 -7.05 15.28
CA GLU A 268 22.01 -7.90 15.19
C GLU A 268 21.69 -9.34 14.76
N VAL A 269 20.44 -9.78 14.92
CA VAL A 269 20.00 -11.14 14.60
C VAL A 269 18.91 -11.14 13.52
N GLY A 270 18.68 -12.33 12.97
CA GLY A 270 17.70 -12.58 11.93
C GLY A 270 18.38 -12.96 10.61
N CYS A 271 18.46 -14.27 10.36
CA CYS A 271 19.00 -14.78 9.11
C CYS A 271 18.10 -14.43 7.92
N THR A 272 18.70 -14.26 6.74
CA THR A 272 17.99 -13.82 5.53
C THR A 272 17.58 -14.96 4.60
N LEU A 273 18.05 -16.19 4.85
CA LEU A 273 17.66 -17.41 4.14
C LEU A 273 17.71 -17.31 2.61
N GLY A 274 18.59 -16.45 2.07
CA GLY A 274 18.72 -16.23 0.64
C GLY A 274 17.73 -15.21 0.04
N GLU A 275 16.92 -14.52 0.85
CA GLU A 275 15.96 -13.51 0.36
C GLU A 275 16.61 -12.17 0.00
N ASN A 276 17.86 -11.92 0.39
CA ASN A 276 18.54 -10.63 0.13
C ASN A 276 18.40 -10.21 -1.34
N ARG A 277 18.75 -11.06 -2.30
CA ARG A 277 18.68 -10.72 -3.73
C ARG A 277 17.29 -10.26 -4.15
N ASN A 278 16.24 -10.93 -3.72
CA ASN A 278 14.86 -10.58 -4.05
C ASN A 278 14.45 -9.24 -3.43
N MET A 279 14.86 -8.98 -2.19
CA MET A 279 14.55 -7.71 -1.50
C MET A 279 15.32 -6.53 -2.13
N PHE A 280 16.60 -6.70 -2.50
CA PHE A 280 17.36 -5.68 -3.22
C PHE A 280 16.77 -5.39 -4.60
N MET A 281 16.47 -6.43 -5.41
CA MET A 281 15.84 -6.27 -6.70
C MET A 281 14.45 -5.64 -6.57
N GLY A 282 13.73 -6.01 -5.51
CA GLY A 282 12.41 -5.48 -5.22
C GLY A 282 12.42 -3.97 -5.03
N VAL A 283 13.21 -3.46 -4.10
CA VAL A 283 13.28 -2.01 -3.86
C VAL A 283 13.85 -1.26 -5.06
N PHE A 284 14.80 -1.87 -5.79
CA PHE A 284 15.35 -1.24 -7.00
C PHE A 284 14.30 -1.04 -8.10
N ASN A 285 13.40 -2.01 -8.29
CA ASN A 285 12.34 -1.94 -9.30
C ASN A 285 11.07 -1.22 -8.80
N ALA A 286 10.93 -1.03 -7.50
CA ALA A 286 9.70 -0.51 -6.89
C ALA A 286 9.18 0.80 -7.52
N PRO A 287 10.01 1.84 -7.79
CA PRO A 287 9.52 3.06 -8.42
C PRO A 287 8.88 2.83 -9.79
N GLY A 288 9.51 2.01 -10.65
CA GLY A 288 9.00 1.68 -11.98
C GLY A 288 7.69 0.88 -11.93
N VAL A 289 7.58 -0.07 -10.99
CA VAL A 289 6.36 -0.87 -10.79
C VAL A 289 5.23 0.00 -10.25
N VAL A 290 5.51 0.90 -9.30
CA VAL A 290 4.52 1.87 -8.78
C VAL A 290 4.04 2.82 -9.86
N GLY A 291 4.94 3.36 -10.70
CA GLY A 291 4.57 4.18 -11.85
C GLY A 291 3.65 3.45 -12.83
N SER A 292 3.94 2.17 -13.07
CA SER A 292 3.10 1.30 -13.89
C SER A 292 1.69 1.10 -13.29
N ALA A 293 1.62 0.82 -11.98
CA ALA A 293 0.36 0.67 -11.25
C ALA A 293 -0.47 1.96 -11.26
N LEU A 294 0.16 3.12 -11.09
CA LEU A 294 -0.50 4.42 -11.17
C LEU A 294 -1.08 4.69 -12.56
N LYS A 295 -0.32 4.36 -13.63
CA LYS A 295 -0.83 4.47 -15.01
C LYS A 295 -2.03 3.53 -15.24
N CYS A 296 -1.99 2.31 -14.70
CA CYS A 296 -3.13 1.40 -14.77
C CYS A 296 -4.36 2.00 -14.09
N ALA A 297 -4.21 2.56 -12.90
CA ALA A 297 -5.28 3.20 -12.15
C ALA A 297 -5.87 4.41 -12.89
N VAL A 298 -5.03 5.27 -13.47
CA VAL A 298 -5.47 6.43 -14.29
C VAL A 298 -6.20 5.98 -15.56
N PHE A 299 -5.66 4.96 -16.24
CA PHE A 299 -6.30 4.40 -17.44
C PHE A 299 -7.68 3.83 -17.14
N ALA A 300 -7.80 3.02 -16.08
CA ALA A 300 -9.07 2.47 -15.65
C ALA A 300 -10.08 3.57 -15.28
N ALA A 301 -9.65 4.60 -14.54
CA ALA A 301 -10.48 5.74 -14.23
C ALA A 301 -10.99 6.43 -15.51
N ALA A 302 -10.08 6.77 -16.44
CA ALA A 302 -10.45 7.45 -17.69
C ALA A 302 -11.45 6.64 -18.54
N MET A 303 -11.24 5.33 -18.64
CA MET A 303 -12.10 4.44 -19.43
C MET A 303 -13.49 4.28 -18.81
N PHE A 304 -13.57 4.12 -17.49
CA PHE A 304 -14.86 3.92 -16.80
C PHE A 304 -15.63 5.23 -16.59
N GLU A 305 -14.96 6.39 -16.47
CA GLU A 305 -15.59 7.70 -16.57
C GLU A 305 -16.33 7.88 -17.91
N ASP A 306 -15.70 7.47 -19.01
CA ASP A 306 -16.28 7.58 -20.35
C ASP A 306 -17.48 6.62 -20.56
N PHE A 307 -17.56 5.54 -19.78
CA PHE A 307 -18.75 4.68 -19.68
C PHE A 307 -19.83 5.23 -18.73
N GLY A 308 -19.58 6.36 -18.06
CA GLY A 308 -20.53 7.02 -17.17
C GLY A 308 -20.49 6.58 -15.71
N PHE A 309 -19.51 5.78 -15.30
CA PHE A 309 -19.38 5.34 -13.91
C PHE A 309 -18.70 6.40 -13.02
N LYS A 310 -19.14 6.48 -11.78
CA LYS A 310 -18.44 7.23 -10.76
C LYS A 310 -17.14 6.50 -10.38
N VAL A 311 -16.02 7.22 -10.45
CA VAL A 311 -14.70 6.71 -10.09
C VAL A 311 -14.06 7.60 -9.03
N THR A 312 -13.15 7.06 -8.24
CA THR A 312 -12.39 7.87 -7.26
C THR A 312 -11.00 7.26 -7.01
N PRO A 313 -9.91 8.03 -7.20
CA PRO A 313 -9.86 9.38 -7.77
C PRO A 313 -10.33 9.40 -9.23
N SER A 314 -10.69 10.58 -9.75
CA SER A 314 -10.90 10.75 -11.17
C SER A 314 -9.59 10.61 -11.96
N SER A 315 -9.69 10.46 -13.27
CA SER A 315 -8.52 10.32 -14.15
C SER A 315 -7.60 11.53 -14.16
N SER A 316 -8.08 12.70 -13.76
CA SER A 316 -7.33 13.97 -13.71
C SER A 316 -6.80 14.33 -12.33
N GLU A 317 -7.33 13.71 -11.26
CA GLU A 317 -6.89 14.00 -9.88
C GLU A 317 -5.49 13.47 -9.59
N SER A 318 -4.81 14.14 -8.66
CA SER A 318 -3.55 13.66 -8.11
C SER A 318 -3.76 12.39 -7.28
N ARG A 319 -2.76 11.52 -7.28
CA ARG A 319 -2.82 10.25 -6.59
C ARG A 319 -1.81 10.20 -5.45
N HIS A 320 -2.24 9.61 -4.34
CA HIS A 320 -1.44 9.50 -3.12
C HIS A 320 -1.35 8.04 -2.62
N ASP A 321 -2.01 7.14 -3.34
CA ASP A 321 -1.87 5.68 -3.29
C ASP A 321 -2.12 5.09 -4.69
N ILE A 322 -1.98 3.77 -4.84
CA ILE A 322 -2.19 3.07 -6.11
C ILE A 322 -3.61 2.54 -6.30
N ILE A 323 -4.54 2.87 -5.40
CA ILE A 323 -5.89 2.31 -5.40
C ILE A 323 -6.79 3.12 -6.31
N GLN A 324 -7.54 2.43 -7.17
CA GLN A 324 -8.62 2.98 -7.99
C GLN A 324 -9.95 2.35 -7.59
N ALA A 325 -10.87 3.13 -7.08
CA ALA A 325 -12.25 2.67 -6.87
C ALA A 325 -13.13 3.00 -8.09
N LEU A 326 -13.90 2.01 -8.54
CA LEU A 326 -14.91 2.13 -9.59
C LEU A 326 -16.26 1.72 -9.00
N CYS A 327 -17.25 2.61 -8.96
CA CYS A 327 -18.60 2.32 -8.49
C CYS A 327 -19.40 1.71 -9.64
N LEU A 328 -19.54 0.39 -9.66
CA LEU A 328 -20.18 -0.35 -10.73
C LEU A 328 -21.72 -0.49 -10.56
N GLU A 329 -22.26 -0.03 -9.43
CA GLU A 329 -23.67 0.18 -9.14
C GLU A 329 -24.51 -1.08 -8.94
N THR A 330 -24.13 -2.22 -9.51
CA THR A 330 -24.86 -3.49 -9.37
C THR A 330 -23.93 -4.66 -9.06
N PRO A 331 -24.42 -5.70 -8.36
CA PRO A 331 -23.61 -6.88 -8.08
C PRO A 331 -23.18 -7.64 -9.34
N GLU A 332 -24.02 -7.65 -10.39
CA GLU A 332 -23.72 -8.32 -11.66
C GLU A 332 -22.50 -7.67 -12.35
N ARG A 333 -22.49 -6.34 -12.45
CA ARG A 333 -21.35 -5.59 -13.02
C ARG A 333 -20.09 -5.82 -12.21
N LEU A 334 -20.22 -5.87 -10.88
CA LEU A 334 -19.10 -6.09 -9.98
C LEU A 334 -18.45 -7.46 -10.20
N VAL A 335 -19.27 -8.50 -10.30
CA VAL A 335 -18.83 -9.89 -10.55
C VAL A 335 -18.18 -10.01 -11.92
N GLU A 336 -18.82 -9.49 -12.97
CA GLU A 336 -18.29 -9.58 -14.35
C GLU A 336 -16.99 -8.77 -14.52
N PHE A 337 -16.86 -7.62 -13.85
CA PHE A 337 -15.61 -6.88 -13.82
C PHE A 337 -14.46 -7.71 -13.20
N CYS A 338 -14.69 -8.33 -12.04
CA CYS A 338 -13.69 -9.16 -11.39
C CYS A 338 -13.30 -10.39 -12.22
N LYS A 339 -14.27 -11.05 -12.87
CA LYS A 339 -14.00 -12.14 -13.81
C LYS A 339 -13.11 -11.67 -14.97
N GLY A 340 -13.37 -10.48 -15.50
CA GLY A 340 -12.59 -9.90 -16.59
C GLY A 340 -11.15 -9.58 -16.17
N ILE A 341 -10.94 -8.98 -15.00
CA ILE A 341 -9.60 -8.76 -14.45
C ILE A 341 -8.87 -10.09 -14.24
N GLN A 342 -9.54 -11.10 -13.67
CA GLN A 342 -8.95 -12.44 -13.48
C GLN A 342 -8.53 -13.09 -14.80
N SER A 343 -9.34 -12.96 -15.84
CA SER A 343 -9.03 -13.51 -17.17
C SER A 343 -7.79 -12.86 -17.82
N GLY A 344 -7.44 -11.66 -17.39
CA GLY A 344 -6.24 -10.93 -17.83
C GLY A 344 -5.02 -11.13 -16.92
N ALA A 345 -5.13 -11.91 -15.86
CA ALA A 345 -4.01 -12.20 -14.95
C ALA A 345 -3.02 -13.20 -15.58
N PRO A 346 -1.70 -13.07 -15.29
CA PRO A 346 -0.71 -14.04 -15.81
C PRO A 346 -0.78 -15.40 -15.13
N VAL A 347 -1.37 -15.46 -13.95
CA VAL A 347 -1.51 -16.70 -13.14
C VAL A 347 -3.00 -16.94 -12.93
N ASP A 348 -3.43 -18.19 -13.04
CA ASP A 348 -4.81 -18.63 -12.82
C ASP A 348 -5.87 -17.85 -13.64
N SER A 349 -5.52 -17.38 -14.85
CA SER A 349 -6.45 -16.65 -15.74
C SER A 349 -7.69 -17.46 -16.14
N TYR A 350 -7.63 -18.77 -16.07
CA TYR A 350 -8.73 -19.70 -16.38
C TYR A 350 -9.70 -19.90 -15.19
N VAL A 351 -9.34 -19.44 -14.01
CA VAL A 351 -10.19 -19.52 -12.81
C VAL A 351 -11.27 -18.46 -12.89
N VAL A 352 -12.50 -18.84 -12.58
CA VAL A 352 -13.62 -17.92 -12.51
C VAL A 352 -13.84 -17.57 -11.03
N PRO A 353 -13.57 -16.33 -10.60
CA PRO A 353 -13.80 -15.92 -9.22
C PRO A 353 -15.30 -15.85 -8.91
N GLU A 354 -15.67 -16.27 -7.71
CA GLU A 354 -17.02 -16.21 -7.20
C GLU A 354 -17.07 -15.49 -5.85
N PRO A 355 -18.19 -14.80 -5.52
CA PRO A 355 -18.37 -14.19 -4.22
C PRO A 355 -18.43 -15.23 -3.10
N TRP A 356 -17.61 -15.07 -2.06
CA TRP A 356 -17.53 -15.96 -0.93
C TRP A 356 -17.47 -15.23 0.41
N ASP A 357 -17.77 -15.93 1.50
CA ASP A 357 -17.72 -15.38 2.85
C ASP A 357 -16.27 -15.35 3.34
N MET A 358 -15.69 -14.15 3.38
CA MET A 358 -14.30 -13.93 3.77
C MET A 358 -14.22 -13.56 5.26
N PRO A 359 -13.32 -14.20 6.04
CA PRO A 359 -13.14 -13.85 7.44
C PRO A 359 -12.81 -12.37 7.64
N GLY A 360 -13.53 -11.69 8.52
CA GLY A 360 -13.33 -10.26 8.83
C GLY A 360 -14.16 -9.30 7.99
N TYR A 361 -15.04 -9.78 7.11
CA TYR A 361 -15.93 -8.96 6.29
C TYR A 361 -17.40 -9.25 6.63
N ASP A 362 -18.23 -8.20 6.65
CA ASP A 362 -19.66 -8.28 6.93
C ASP A 362 -20.52 -8.63 5.70
N SER A 363 -19.90 -8.71 4.52
CA SER A 363 -20.53 -9.07 3.24
C SER A 363 -19.64 -10.02 2.46
N LYS A 364 -20.23 -10.79 1.55
CA LYS A 364 -19.44 -11.58 0.61
C LYS A 364 -18.50 -10.68 -0.19
N VAL A 365 -17.31 -11.19 -0.48
CA VAL A 365 -16.30 -10.50 -1.28
C VAL A 365 -15.97 -11.34 -2.49
N ILE A 366 -15.86 -10.72 -3.66
CA ILE A 366 -15.23 -11.34 -4.83
C ILE A 366 -13.86 -10.69 -5.04
N MET A 367 -12.85 -11.50 -5.29
CA MET A 367 -11.48 -11.03 -5.52
C MET A 367 -10.94 -11.60 -6.82
N ALA A 368 -10.36 -10.72 -7.64
CA ALA A 368 -9.51 -11.11 -8.77
C ALA A 368 -8.06 -10.85 -8.36
N ALA A 369 -7.26 -11.91 -8.25
CA ALA A 369 -5.91 -11.85 -7.69
C ALA A 369 -4.99 -12.94 -8.24
N GLY A 370 -4.89 -13.06 -9.55
CA GLY A 370 -3.95 -13.97 -10.22
C GLY A 370 -2.53 -13.41 -10.21
N ALA A 371 -1.76 -13.68 -9.16
CA ALA A 371 -0.45 -13.10 -8.91
C ALA A 371 0.64 -14.16 -8.74
N PHE A 372 1.90 -13.83 -9.07
CA PHE A 372 3.07 -14.66 -8.83
C PHE A 372 3.38 -14.79 -7.33
N ILE A 373 3.07 -13.76 -6.56
CA ILE A 373 3.23 -13.72 -5.10
C ILE A 373 1.84 -13.64 -4.49
N LEU A 374 1.45 -14.67 -3.75
CA LEU A 374 0.12 -14.76 -3.14
C LEU A 374 -0.16 -13.54 -2.26
N GLY A 375 -1.26 -12.83 -2.56
CA GLY A 375 -1.68 -11.63 -1.85
C GLY A 375 -0.94 -10.35 -2.26
N SER A 376 -0.09 -10.40 -3.30
CA SER A 376 0.61 -9.22 -3.82
C SER A 376 -0.33 -8.33 -4.62
N SER A 377 -0.85 -7.29 -3.96
CA SER A 377 -1.75 -6.33 -4.58
C SER A 377 -1.07 -5.36 -5.55
N ILE A 378 0.28 -5.24 -5.52
CA ILE A 378 1.01 -4.44 -6.50
C ILE A 378 1.05 -5.10 -7.89
N GLU A 379 0.79 -6.40 -8.01
CA GLU A 379 0.82 -7.10 -9.28
C GLU A 379 -0.37 -6.75 -10.18
N LEU A 380 -1.53 -6.91 -9.76
CA LEU A 380 -2.84 -6.42 -10.19
C LEU A 380 -3.89 -7.23 -9.42
N SER A 381 -4.74 -6.53 -8.71
CA SER A 381 -5.88 -7.16 -8.06
C SER A 381 -7.12 -6.26 -8.13
N ALA A 382 -8.27 -6.86 -7.96
CA ALA A 382 -9.55 -6.19 -7.84
C ALA A 382 -10.33 -6.82 -6.69
N ASP A 383 -10.58 -6.05 -5.66
CA ASP A 383 -11.28 -6.48 -4.45
C ASP A 383 -12.65 -5.83 -4.40
N ALA A 384 -13.71 -6.63 -4.29
CA ALA A 384 -15.07 -6.17 -4.47
C ALA A 384 -16.04 -6.78 -3.44
N PRO A 385 -16.24 -6.10 -2.29
CA PRO A 385 -17.32 -6.45 -1.36
C PRO A 385 -18.70 -6.28 -2.02
N LEU A 386 -19.55 -7.30 -1.93
CA LEU A 386 -20.91 -7.29 -2.49
C LEU A 386 -21.87 -6.48 -1.60
N ARG A 387 -21.67 -5.19 -1.56
CA ARG A 387 -22.53 -4.23 -0.85
C ARG A 387 -22.57 -2.90 -1.59
N GLU A 388 -23.62 -2.12 -1.41
CA GLU A 388 -23.69 -0.77 -1.95
C GLU A 388 -22.49 0.09 -1.53
N PRO A 389 -21.95 0.93 -2.42
CA PRO A 389 -22.44 1.23 -3.79
C PRO A 389 -21.91 0.28 -4.88
N TYR A 390 -21.62 -0.98 -4.55
CA TYR A 390 -21.03 -1.99 -5.43
C TYR A 390 -19.77 -1.48 -6.14
N ALA A 391 -18.85 -1.02 -5.31
CA ALA A 391 -17.56 -0.53 -5.76
C ALA A 391 -16.53 -1.65 -5.78
N VAL A 392 -15.66 -1.63 -6.77
CA VAL A 392 -14.43 -2.43 -6.81
C VAL A 392 -13.24 -1.54 -6.50
N TRP A 393 -12.32 -2.02 -5.67
CA TRP A 393 -11.03 -1.41 -5.41
C TRP A 393 -9.97 -2.16 -6.19
N MET A 394 -9.60 -1.59 -7.33
CA MET A 394 -8.54 -2.10 -8.19
C MET A 394 -7.20 -1.50 -7.77
N GLN A 395 -6.14 -2.28 -7.80
CA GLN A 395 -4.81 -1.86 -7.39
C GLN A 395 -3.73 -2.66 -8.14
N GLY A 396 -2.57 -2.03 -8.36
CA GLY A 396 -1.42 -2.68 -8.94
C GLY A 396 -1.35 -2.66 -10.46
N GLY A 397 -0.41 -3.43 -10.96
CA GLY A 397 -0.05 -3.56 -12.37
C GLY A 397 1.47 -3.52 -12.56
N ILE A 398 2.14 -4.69 -12.52
CA ILE A 398 3.61 -4.81 -12.64
C ILE A 398 4.13 -4.09 -13.89
N ASN A 399 3.43 -4.24 -15.00
CA ASN A 399 3.67 -3.47 -16.21
C ASN A 399 2.34 -2.98 -16.80
N PHE A 400 2.38 -1.74 -17.27
CA PHE A 400 1.18 -1.07 -17.76
C PHE A 400 0.53 -1.78 -18.95
N ALA A 401 1.29 -2.40 -19.83
CA ALA A 401 0.75 -3.04 -21.04
C ALA A 401 -0.16 -4.23 -20.70
N SER A 402 0.25 -5.10 -19.77
CA SER A 402 -0.58 -6.22 -19.33
C SER A 402 -1.76 -5.77 -18.47
N ALA A 403 -1.54 -4.82 -17.56
CA ALA A 403 -2.59 -4.28 -16.72
C ALA A 403 -3.68 -3.56 -17.54
N LYS A 404 -3.30 -2.76 -18.55
CA LYS A 404 -4.21 -2.18 -19.53
C LYS A 404 -5.05 -3.25 -20.22
N THR A 405 -4.42 -4.33 -20.66
CA THR A 405 -5.11 -5.46 -21.32
C THR A 405 -6.15 -6.08 -20.38
N ALA A 406 -5.81 -6.31 -19.11
CA ALA A 406 -6.75 -6.85 -18.13
C ALA A 406 -7.97 -5.92 -17.89
N VAL A 407 -7.74 -4.61 -17.80
CA VAL A 407 -8.84 -3.62 -17.71
C VAL A 407 -9.72 -3.63 -18.95
N MET A 408 -9.13 -3.75 -20.15
CA MET A 408 -9.88 -3.88 -21.40
C MET A 408 -10.68 -5.18 -21.44
N LEU A 409 -10.14 -6.29 -20.96
CA LEU A 409 -10.88 -7.57 -20.85
C LEU A 409 -12.05 -7.46 -19.89
N ALA A 410 -11.90 -6.75 -18.76
CA ALA A 410 -13.00 -6.49 -17.84
C ALA A 410 -14.12 -5.66 -18.51
N ALA A 411 -13.75 -4.63 -19.26
CA ALA A 411 -14.73 -3.82 -20.00
C ALA A 411 -15.39 -4.62 -21.16
N GLU A 412 -14.64 -5.46 -21.87
CA GLU A 412 -15.17 -6.34 -22.92
C GLU A 412 -16.19 -7.34 -22.35
N MET A 413 -15.90 -7.92 -21.18
CA MET A 413 -16.82 -8.84 -20.51
C MET A 413 -18.13 -8.16 -20.12
N LEU A 414 -18.05 -6.97 -19.51
CA LEU A 414 -19.22 -6.15 -19.21
C LEU A 414 -20.03 -5.79 -20.48
N SER A 415 -19.35 -5.49 -21.59
CA SER A 415 -19.99 -5.16 -22.85
C SER A 415 -20.71 -6.36 -23.48
N LYS A 416 -20.13 -7.55 -23.41
CA LYS A 416 -20.75 -8.80 -23.91
C LYS A 416 -22.03 -9.17 -23.17
N GLU A 417 -22.07 -8.88 -21.89
CA GLU A 417 -23.27 -9.09 -21.04
C GLU A 417 -24.27 -7.93 -21.11
N GLY A 418 -24.02 -6.91 -21.93
CA GLY A 418 -24.90 -5.75 -22.07
C GLY A 418 -24.98 -4.86 -20.84
N LEU A 419 -23.93 -4.88 -20.00
CA LEU A 419 -23.86 -4.16 -18.74
C LEU A 419 -23.22 -2.77 -18.86
N ILE A 420 -22.58 -2.48 -19.99
CA ILE A 420 -22.08 -1.15 -20.38
C ILE A 420 -22.42 -0.85 -21.83
#